data_bdecbf41541b168323b7439987cb141d
#
_entry.id   bdecbf41541b168323b7439987cb141d
#
_cell.length_a   1.000
_cell.length_b   1.000
_cell.length_c   1.000
_cell.angle_alpha   90.00
_cell.angle_beta   90.00
_cell.angle_gamma   90.00
#
_symmetry.space_group_name_H-M   'P 1'
#
loop_
_entity.id
_entity.type
_entity.pdbx_description
1 polymer ?
#
loop_
_entity_poly.entity_id
_entity_poly.type
_entity_poly.pdbx_seq_one_letter_code
_entity_poly.pdbx_strand_id
1 'polypeptide(L)'
;MRRSKLEMHLDILRTLAQKGPLKLTHIMYKSNVNCSVLKEQLAFLIKNSLVKEKTMKKERLVYEIAEKGFTVLKYFRELQTLLPIEEEEDISRIPSILY
;
A
#
# COMPACT_ATOMS: atom_id res chain seq x y z
N MET A 1 -13.98 -7.05 9.78
CA MET A 1 -14.47 -6.12 8.76
C MET A 1 -13.58 -6.17 7.52
N ARG A 2 -14.20 -6.19 6.37
CA ARG A 2 -13.46 -6.30 5.12
C ARG A 2 -12.89 -4.96 4.70
N ARG A 3 -11.60 -4.90 4.41
CA ARG A 3 -10.98 -3.68 3.93
C ARG A 3 -11.16 -3.56 2.42
N SER A 4 -11.26 -2.34 1.93
CA SER A 4 -11.34 -2.09 0.49
C SER A 4 -9.96 -2.31 -0.14
N LYS A 5 -9.95 -2.49 -1.45
CA LYS A 5 -8.68 -2.61 -2.18
C LYS A 5 -7.84 -1.35 -2.01
N LEU A 6 -8.49 -0.19 -2.03
CA LEU A 6 -7.78 1.08 -1.84
C LEU A 6 -7.11 1.12 -0.47
N GLU A 7 -7.82 0.71 0.58
CA GLU A 7 -7.23 0.66 1.92
C GLU A 7 -6.02 -0.24 1.97
N MET A 8 -6.12 -1.42 1.34
CA MET A 8 -5.01 -2.36 1.32
C MET A 8 -3.81 -1.78 0.58
N HIS A 9 -4.05 -1.14 -0.57
CA HIS A 9 -2.98 -0.50 -1.32
C HIS A 9 -2.29 0.58 -0.49
N LEU A 10 -3.08 1.41 0.19
CA LEU A 10 -2.51 2.47 1.01
C LEU A 10 -1.73 1.92 2.20
N ASP A 11 -2.24 0.86 2.82
CA ASP A 11 -1.54 0.24 3.94
C ASP A 11 -0.18 -0.32 3.52
N ILE A 12 -0.13 -0.97 2.35
CA ILE A 12 1.12 -1.50 1.84
C ILE A 12 2.09 -0.35 1.55
N LEU A 13 1.62 0.69 0.88
CA LEU A 13 2.47 1.84 0.56
C LEU A 13 2.98 2.53 1.82
N ARG A 14 2.12 2.72 2.83
CA ARG A 14 2.54 3.32 4.09
C ARG A 14 3.59 2.48 4.80
N THR A 15 3.37 1.17 4.81
CA THR A 15 4.31 0.26 5.45
C THR A 15 5.69 0.37 4.81
N LEU A 16 5.74 0.35 3.47
CA LEU A 16 7.00 0.46 2.75
C LEU A 16 7.63 1.84 2.91
N ALA A 17 6.81 2.89 2.99
CA ALA A 17 7.34 4.24 3.20
C ALA A 17 7.96 4.39 4.58
N GLN A 18 7.38 3.76 5.59
CA GLN A 18 7.85 3.87 6.96
C GLN A 18 9.03 2.97 7.26
N LYS A 19 9.00 1.75 6.74
CA LYS A 19 10.00 0.74 7.09
C LYS A 19 11.11 0.59 6.07
N GLY A 20 10.93 1.13 4.87
CA GLY A 20 11.87 0.91 3.78
C GLY A 20 11.62 -0.41 3.08
N PRO A 21 12.58 -0.90 2.30
CA PRO A 21 12.41 -2.16 1.58
C PRO A 21 12.15 -3.33 2.52
N LEU A 22 11.15 -4.14 2.21
CA LEU A 22 10.76 -5.27 3.04
C LEU A 22 10.53 -6.52 2.20
N LYS A 23 10.77 -7.66 2.83
CA LYS A 23 10.42 -8.95 2.26
C LYS A 23 8.91 -9.15 2.31
N LEU A 24 8.42 -10.05 1.45
CA LEU A 24 7.00 -10.38 1.41
C LEU A 24 6.44 -10.74 2.79
N THR A 25 7.15 -11.57 3.53
CA THR A 25 6.68 -12.01 4.84
C THR A 25 6.54 -10.87 5.84
N HIS A 26 7.45 -9.91 5.78
CA HIS A 26 7.37 -8.75 6.65
C HIS A 26 6.19 -7.85 6.31
N ILE A 27 5.91 -7.70 5.02
CA ILE A 27 4.76 -6.91 4.60
C ILE A 27 3.47 -7.59 5.06
N MET A 28 3.40 -8.91 4.92
CA MET A 28 2.24 -9.68 5.40
C MET A 28 1.98 -9.42 6.88
N TYR A 29 3.04 -9.49 7.65
CA TYR A 29 2.95 -9.30 9.09
C TYR A 29 2.44 -7.92 9.46
N LYS A 30 3.01 -6.90 8.81
CA LYS A 30 2.68 -5.51 9.12
C LYS A 30 1.30 -5.09 8.61
N SER A 31 0.91 -5.60 7.45
CA SER A 31 -0.37 -5.19 6.85
C SER A 31 -1.52 -6.12 7.18
N ASN A 32 -1.23 -7.24 7.84
CA ASN A 32 -2.25 -8.20 8.25
C ASN A 32 -3.10 -8.70 7.06
N VAL A 33 -2.42 -9.04 5.98
CA VAL A 33 -3.05 -9.53 4.74
C VAL A 33 -2.47 -10.91 4.44
N ASN A 34 -3.32 -11.83 3.99
CA ASN A 34 -2.80 -13.16 3.67
C ASN A 34 -1.94 -13.13 2.41
N CYS A 35 -1.13 -14.17 2.24
CA CYS A 35 -0.11 -14.22 1.20
C CYS A 35 -0.67 -14.07 -0.21
N SER A 36 -1.75 -14.77 -0.51
CA SER A 36 -2.26 -14.74 -1.87
C SER A 36 -2.85 -13.37 -2.23
N VAL A 37 -3.55 -12.75 -1.29
CA VAL A 37 -4.08 -11.41 -1.50
C VAL A 37 -2.94 -10.40 -1.63
N LEU A 38 -1.94 -10.51 -0.76
CA LEU A 38 -0.80 -9.61 -0.81
C LEU A 38 -0.07 -9.68 -2.15
N LYS A 39 0.14 -10.89 -2.67
CA LYS A 39 0.80 -11.05 -3.96
C LYS A 39 0.02 -10.36 -5.08
N GLU A 40 -1.31 -10.47 -5.05
CA GLU A 40 -2.14 -9.79 -6.03
C GLU A 40 -2.02 -8.28 -5.90
N GLN A 41 -2.04 -7.77 -4.67
CA GLN A 41 -1.92 -6.34 -4.43
C GLN A 41 -0.56 -5.82 -4.87
N LEU A 42 0.49 -6.53 -4.54
CA LEU A 42 1.84 -6.12 -4.95
C LEU A 42 1.99 -6.14 -6.46
N ALA A 43 1.44 -7.16 -7.14
CA ALA A 43 1.50 -7.21 -8.59
C ALA A 43 0.83 -5.98 -9.20
N PHE A 44 -0.31 -5.59 -8.67
CA PHE A 44 -1.01 -4.39 -9.11
C PHE A 44 -0.17 -3.13 -8.89
N LEU A 45 0.41 -3.00 -7.69
CA LEU A 45 1.21 -1.83 -7.36
C LEU A 45 2.48 -1.73 -8.22
N ILE A 46 3.10 -2.88 -8.48
CA ILE A 46 4.28 -2.92 -9.34
C ILE A 46 3.91 -2.56 -10.78
N LYS A 47 2.82 -3.12 -11.27
CA LYS A 47 2.35 -2.83 -12.63
C LYS A 47 2.10 -1.34 -12.82
N ASN A 48 1.65 -0.67 -11.78
CA ASN A 48 1.34 0.76 -11.85
C ASN A 48 2.48 1.64 -11.37
N SER A 49 3.67 1.06 -11.23
CA SER A 49 4.89 1.81 -10.87
C SER A 49 4.86 2.45 -9.49
N LEU A 50 4.04 1.92 -8.61
CA LEU A 50 3.93 2.43 -7.23
C LEU A 50 4.91 1.74 -6.30
N VAL A 51 5.28 0.51 -6.64
CA VAL A 51 6.21 -0.31 -5.87
C VAL A 51 7.21 -0.93 -6.84
N LYS A 52 8.43 -1.14 -6.38
CA LYS A 52 9.49 -1.80 -7.15
C LYS A 52 9.93 -3.06 -6.45
N GLU A 53 10.31 -4.06 -7.24
CA GLU A 53 10.99 -5.22 -6.71
C GLU A 53 12.49 -4.93 -6.77
N LYS A 54 13.20 -5.39 -5.75
CA LYS A 54 14.65 -5.20 -5.68
C LYS A 54 15.29 -6.46 -5.13
N THR A 55 16.33 -6.92 -5.78
CA THR A 55 17.08 -8.07 -5.31
C THR A 55 18.25 -7.61 -4.48
N MET A 56 18.29 -8.03 -3.24
CA MET A 56 19.37 -7.72 -2.32
C MET A 56 20.42 -8.83 -2.35
N LYS A 57 21.46 -8.67 -1.54
CA LYS A 57 22.50 -9.70 -1.43
C LYS A 57 21.89 -11.06 -1.11
N LYS A 58 22.50 -12.13 -1.62
CA LYS A 58 22.03 -13.50 -1.45
C LYS A 58 20.64 -13.74 -2.07
N GLU A 59 20.38 -13.04 -3.16
CA GLU A 59 19.15 -13.22 -3.95
C GLU A 59 17.87 -13.00 -3.14
N ARG A 60 17.91 -12.15 -2.13
CA ARG A 60 16.73 -11.81 -1.36
C ARG A 60 15.88 -10.82 -2.13
N LEU A 61 14.64 -11.19 -2.37
CA LEU A 61 13.70 -10.30 -3.02
C LEU A 61 13.03 -9.42 -1.97
N VAL A 62 13.08 -8.12 -2.18
CA VAL A 62 12.39 -7.17 -1.32
C VAL A 62 11.55 -6.23 -2.18
N TYR A 63 10.59 -5.59 -1.55
CA TYR A 63 9.71 -4.63 -2.22
C TYR A 63 9.97 -3.25 -1.63
N GLU A 64 10.02 -2.27 -2.49
CA GLU A 64 10.36 -0.91 -2.10
C GLU A 64 9.34 0.04 -2.71
N ILE A 65 8.94 1.07 -1.96
CA ILE A 65 8.02 2.05 -2.50
C ILE A 65 8.74 2.87 -3.56
N ALA A 66 8.06 3.09 -4.69
CA ALA A 66 8.60 3.91 -5.76
C ALA A 66 8.22 5.37 -5.54
N GLU A 67 8.85 6.27 -6.29
CA GLU A 67 8.55 7.68 -6.18
C GLU A 67 7.07 7.99 -6.36
N LYS A 68 6.45 7.35 -7.35
CA LYS A 68 5.03 7.51 -7.59
C LYS A 68 4.19 7.06 -6.40
N GLY A 69 4.66 6.05 -5.66
CA GLY A 69 3.98 5.60 -4.46
C GLY A 69 3.96 6.67 -3.38
N PHE A 70 5.08 7.36 -3.19
CA PHE A 70 5.12 8.49 -2.26
C PHE A 70 4.17 9.61 -2.68
N THR A 71 4.07 9.83 -3.98
CA THR A 71 3.17 10.84 -4.51
C THR A 71 1.71 10.51 -4.20
N VAL A 72 1.35 9.25 -4.34
CA VAL A 72 0.01 8.79 -4.00
C VAL A 72 -0.30 9.04 -2.53
N LEU A 73 0.65 8.69 -1.65
CA LEU A 73 0.45 8.91 -0.23
C LEU A 73 0.30 10.40 0.10
N LYS A 74 1.07 11.23 -0.56
CA LYS A 74 0.99 12.66 -0.37
C LYS A 74 -0.38 13.21 -0.76
N TYR A 75 -0.87 12.83 -1.93
CA TYR A 75 -2.17 13.29 -2.39
C TYR A 75 -3.29 12.76 -1.52
N PHE A 76 -3.17 11.54 -1.06
CA PHE A 76 -4.19 11.00 -0.17
C PHE A 76 -4.25 11.75 1.15
N ARG A 77 -3.09 12.15 1.67
CA ARG A 77 -3.02 12.93 2.90
C ARG A 77 -3.67 14.30 2.69
N GLU A 78 -3.41 14.93 1.54
CA GLU A 78 -4.02 16.21 1.21
C GLU A 78 -5.52 16.08 1.09
N LEU A 79 -5.99 15.00 0.46
CA LEU A 79 -7.42 14.73 0.35
C LEU A 79 -8.06 14.62 1.72
N GLN A 80 -7.42 13.95 2.64
CA GLN A 80 -7.94 13.80 4.00
C GLN A 80 -8.05 15.15 4.71
N THR A 81 -7.16 16.08 4.39
CA THR A 81 -7.20 17.42 4.96
C THR A 81 -8.38 18.22 4.42
N LEU A 82 -8.60 18.11 3.10
CA LEU A 82 -9.68 18.84 2.44
C LEU A 82 -11.04 18.23 2.68
N LEU A 83 -11.09 16.91 2.82
CA LEU A 83 -12.32 16.16 3.04
C LEU A 83 -12.12 15.32 4.28
N PRO A 84 -12.44 15.87 5.45
CA PRO A 84 -12.17 15.18 6.71
C PRO A 84 -12.88 13.83 6.74
N ILE A 85 -12.11 12.79 6.87
CA ILE A 85 -12.63 11.43 6.97
C ILE A 85 -12.38 10.96 8.40
N GLU A 86 -13.45 10.67 9.12
CA GLU A 86 -13.30 10.19 10.46
C GLU A 86 -12.74 8.77 10.45
N GLU A 87 -11.99 8.46 11.49
CA GLU A 87 -11.29 7.21 11.56
C GLU A 87 -12.20 5.99 11.41
N GLU A 88 -13.34 6.01 12.03
CA GLU A 88 -14.29 4.90 11.96
C GLU A 88 -15.06 4.84 10.66
N GLU A 89 -14.93 5.86 9.83
CA GLU A 89 -15.59 5.89 8.54
C GLU A 89 -14.70 5.36 7.45
N ASP A 90 -13.87 4.51 7.74
CA ASP A 90 -12.84 4.04 6.83
C ASP A 90 -13.10 4.32 5.33
N ILE A 91 -12.07 4.06 4.54
CA ILE A 91 -12.08 4.40 3.11
C ILE A 91 -13.18 3.67 2.34
N SER A 92 -13.64 2.54 2.84
CA SER A 92 -14.68 1.79 2.15
C SER A 92 -16.01 2.52 2.06
N ARG A 93 -16.20 3.56 2.85
CA ARG A 93 -17.41 4.37 2.80
C ARG A 93 -17.33 5.52 1.81
N ILE A 94 -16.17 5.73 1.23
CA ILE A 94 -15.99 6.79 0.26
C ILE A 94 -16.69 6.38 -1.03
N PRO A 95 -17.37 7.33 -1.69
CA PRO A 95 -18.06 7.00 -2.94
C PRO A 95 -17.16 6.33 -3.95
N SER A 96 -17.75 5.48 -4.78
CA SER A 96 -17.03 4.68 -5.75
C SER A 96 -16.21 5.50 -6.76
N ILE A 97 -16.46 6.77 -6.87
CA ILE A 97 -15.67 7.61 -7.79
C ILE A 97 -14.18 7.65 -7.41
N LEU A 98 -13.85 7.24 -6.20
CA LEU A 98 -12.48 7.22 -5.74
C LEU A 98 -11.80 5.87 -5.94
N TYR A 99 -12.51 4.94 -6.51
CA TYR A 99 -11.97 3.60 -6.75
C TYR A 99 -11.55 3.43 -8.20
#